data_5c1b2b7ed87b2a2834abf37891885089
#
_entry.id   5c1b2b7ed87b2a2834abf37891885089
#
_cell.length_a   1.000
_cell.length_b   1.000
_cell.length_c   1.000
_cell.angle_alpha   90.00
_cell.angle_beta   90.00
_cell.angle_gamma   90.00
#
_symmetry.space_group_name_H-M   'P 1'
#
loop_
_entity.id
_entity.type
_entity.pdbx_description
1 polymer ?
#
loop_
_entity_poly.entity_id
_entity_poly.type
_entity_poly.pdbx_seq_one_letter_code
_entity_poly.pdbx_strand_id
1 'polypeptide(L)'
;MQDYEYFLSKISSIKGIGKKTTQLFFKKKILNIFDLLWHAPISKIETSKTVNIDQLQIGKTQSIQLVPKKYNFPRIRNLPNRVNCLSSEKKIDCIFFNSFEGYIKKILPLDQEIIIYGKVGFYKGKYQITNPKLVSETEDGNIKDINTYSLTEGLTASKYNKTIEIIFKNMPVLKEWHNAEILNYFNNVSWDQSIRKIHSEEIENLQNSDYLRRLIFDEIISNFLISSEKRKKIKKIKKKKRFLIQIFVKNI
;
A
#
# COMPACT_ATOMS: atom_id res chain seq x y z
N MET A 1 23.92 2.22 -14.35
CA MET A 1 23.49 2.16 -12.93
C MET A 1 23.32 0.69 -12.63
N GLN A 2 23.94 0.18 -11.58
CA GLN A 2 23.75 -1.23 -11.21
C GLN A 2 22.29 -1.37 -10.75
N ASP A 3 21.62 -2.46 -11.12
CA ASP A 3 20.16 -2.61 -10.93
C ASP A 3 19.71 -2.45 -9.47
N TYR A 4 20.55 -2.83 -8.51
CA TYR A 4 20.27 -2.65 -7.09
C TYR A 4 20.33 -1.19 -6.60
N GLU A 5 21.05 -0.28 -7.28
CA GLU A 5 21.11 1.14 -6.91
C GLU A 5 19.76 1.82 -7.05
N TYR A 6 18.93 1.35 -7.99
CA TYR A 6 17.56 1.79 -8.12
C TYR A 6 16.78 1.61 -6.81
N PHE A 7 16.87 0.45 -6.20
CA PHE A 7 16.14 0.13 -4.96
C PHE A 7 16.67 0.90 -3.75
N LEU A 8 17.95 1.23 -3.72
CA LEU A 8 18.59 2.01 -2.67
C LEU A 8 18.44 3.53 -2.88
N SER A 9 17.93 3.97 -4.02
CA SER A 9 17.72 5.37 -4.30
C SER A 9 16.66 5.97 -3.36
N LYS A 10 16.83 7.26 -3.02
CA LYS A 10 15.93 7.93 -2.10
C LYS A 10 14.52 8.02 -2.66
N ILE A 11 13.50 7.88 -1.79
CA ILE A 11 12.09 8.02 -2.17
C ILE A 11 11.80 9.37 -2.87
N SER A 12 12.57 10.40 -2.57
CA SER A 12 12.45 11.73 -3.19
C SER A 12 12.89 11.79 -4.65
N SER A 13 13.59 10.77 -5.16
CA SER A 13 14.01 10.70 -6.57
C SER A 13 12.87 10.29 -7.50
N ILE A 14 11.77 9.77 -6.95
CA ILE A 14 10.62 9.31 -7.72
C ILE A 14 9.86 10.53 -8.27
N LYS A 15 9.64 10.54 -9.58
CA LYS A 15 8.87 11.60 -10.27
C LYS A 15 7.48 11.73 -9.64
N GLY A 16 7.11 12.96 -9.26
CA GLY A 16 5.82 13.25 -8.62
C GLY A 16 5.83 13.21 -7.09
N ILE A 17 6.95 12.85 -6.45
CA ILE A 17 7.10 12.93 -4.99
C ILE A 17 7.83 14.23 -4.62
N GLY A 18 7.06 15.22 -4.16
CA GLY A 18 7.61 16.49 -3.66
C GLY A 18 8.08 16.41 -2.20
N LYS A 19 8.79 17.45 -1.74
CA LYS A 19 9.35 17.54 -0.38
C LYS A 19 8.36 17.19 0.74
N LYS A 20 7.13 17.70 0.67
CA LYS A 20 6.08 17.43 1.67
C LYS A 20 5.72 15.95 1.74
N THR A 21 5.58 15.29 0.60
CA THR A 21 5.27 13.84 0.55
C THR A 21 6.45 13.01 1.03
N THR A 22 7.68 13.39 0.67
CA THR A 22 8.91 12.76 1.18
C THR A 22 8.98 12.78 2.70
N GLN A 23 8.66 13.91 3.33
CA GLN A 23 8.63 14.01 4.80
C GLN A 23 7.59 13.07 5.44
N LEU A 24 6.44 12.85 4.78
CA LEU A 24 5.43 11.91 5.25
C LEU A 24 5.92 10.45 5.20
N PHE A 25 6.64 10.08 4.13
CA PHE A 25 7.30 8.77 4.05
C PHE A 25 8.38 8.61 5.12
N PHE A 26 9.18 9.64 5.38
CA PHE A 26 10.21 9.60 6.43
C PHE A 26 9.63 9.39 7.83
N LYS A 27 8.46 9.95 8.14
CA LYS A 27 7.75 9.65 9.40
C LYS A 27 7.43 8.17 9.56
N LYS A 28 7.30 7.44 8.46
CA LYS A 28 7.10 5.98 8.40
C LYS A 28 8.41 5.19 8.34
N LYS A 29 9.56 5.86 8.43
CA LYS A 29 10.91 5.28 8.24
C LYS A 29 11.11 4.69 6.84
N ILE A 30 10.34 5.14 5.86
CA ILE A 30 10.50 4.79 4.45
C ILE A 30 11.44 5.82 3.84
N LEU A 31 12.70 5.44 3.62
CA LEU A 31 13.76 6.34 3.17
C LEU A 31 14.09 6.15 1.69
N ASN A 32 13.99 4.93 1.21
CA ASN A 32 14.36 4.52 -0.15
C ASN A 32 13.24 3.70 -0.80
N ILE A 33 13.42 3.33 -2.05
CA ILE A 33 12.44 2.55 -2.82
C ILE A 33 12.24 1.16 -2.22
N PHE A 34 13.32 0.51 -1.75
CA PHE A 34 13.25 -0.80 -1.12
C PHE A 34 12.36 -0.78 0.12
N ASP A 35 12.53 0.22 1.00
CA ASP A 35 11.69 0.35 2.21
C ASP A 35 10.20 0.45 1.85
N LEU A 36 9.89 1.17 0.74
CA LEU A 36 8.50 1.30 0.29
C LEU A 36 7.93 -0.02 -0.23
N LEU A 37 8.72 -0.75 -1.03
CA LEU A 37 8.32 -2.05 -1.57
C LEU A 37 8.18 -3.11 -0.47
N TRP A 38 9.00 -3.01 0.59
CA TRP A 38 8.95 -3.92 1.74
C TRP A 38 7.80 -3.62 2.70
N HIS A 39 7.19 -2.45 2.58
CA HIS A 39 6.01 -2.08 3.36
C HIS A 39 4.75 -2.66 2.74
N ALA A 40 4.47 -3.93 3.06
CA ALA A 40 3.33 -4.66 2.54
C ALA A 40 1.97 -4.01 2.89
N PRO A 41 0.93 -4.21 2.07
CA PRO A 41 -0.42 -3.77 2.39
C PRO A 41 -0.97 -4.52 3.61
N ILE A 42 -1.89 -3.89 4.35
CA ILE A 42 -2.56 -4.48 5.51
C ILE A 42 -3.84 -5.20 5.07
N SER A 43 -4.54 -4.65 4.09
CA SER A 43 -5.78 -5.18 3.54
C SER A 43 -5.99 -4.68 2.13
N LYS A 44 -6.94 -5.27 1.44
CA LYS A 44 -7.37 -4.88 0.11
C LYS A 44 -8.85 -4.49 0.15
N ILE A 45 -9.21 -3.42 -0.52
CA ILE A 45 -10.60 -3.03 -0.73
C ILE A 45 -11.00 -3.57 -2.09
N GLU A 46 -11.87 -4.55 -2.12
CA GLU A 46 -12.43 -5.11 -3.34
C GLU A 46 -13.41 -4.11 -3.97
N THR A 47 -12.89 -3.16 -4.73
CA THR A 47 -13.72 -2.16 -5.41
C THR A 47 -14.37 -2.73 -6.66
N SER A 48 -13.84 -3.82 -7.18
CA SER A 48 -14.38 -4.56 -8.33
C SER A 48 -15.69 -5.28 -8.02
N LYS A 49 -15.92 -5.65 -6.75
CA LYS A 49 -17.15 -6.29 -6.29
C LYS A 49 -18.14 -5.24 -5.78
N THR A 50 -19.07 -4.82 -6.62
CA THR A 50 -20.19 -4.01 -6.17
C THR A 50 -21.21 -4.87 -5.42
N VAL A 51 -21.75 -4.34 -4.33
CA VAL A 51 -22.81 -5.00 -3.56
C VAL A 51 -24.12 -4.25 -3.69
N ASN A 52 -25.22 -4.98 -3.60
CA ASN A 52 -26.54 -4.37 -3.52
C ASN A 52 -26.75 -3.71 -2.15
N ILE A 53 -27.65 -2.70 -2.10
CA ILE A 53 -27.92 -1.96 -0.86
C ILE A 53 -28.31 -2.89 0.32
N ASP A 54 -28.99 -4.00 0.04
CA ASP A 54 -29.43 -4.98 1.06
C ASP A 54 -28.27 -5.84 1.60
N GLN A 55 -27.16 -5.87 0.90
CA GLN A 55 -25.95 -6.62 1.28
C GLN A 55 -24.91 -5.74 1.96
N LEU A 56 -25.23 -4.46 2.17
CA LEU A 56 -24.30 -3.54 2.84
C LEU A 56 -24.09 -3.94 4.31
N GLN A 57 -22.83 -4.01 4.71
CA GLN A 57 -22.41 -4.36 6.06
C GLN A 57 -21.87 -3.12 6.78
N ILE A 58 -22.57 -2.73 7.85
CA ILE A 58 -22.20 -1.56 8.66
C ILE A 58 -20.76 -1.69 9.19
N GLY A 59 -19.98 -0.62 9.06
CA GLY A 59 -18.59 -0.56 9.51
C GLY A 59 -17.56 -1.02 8.46
N LYS A 60 -17.97 -1.78 7.44
CA LYS A 60 -17.07 -2.20 6.34
C LYS A 60 -16.97 -1.14 5.26
N THR A 61 -15.86 -1.17 4.53
CA THR A 61 -15.71 -0.39 3.29
C THR A 61 -16.12 -1.27 2.13
N GLN A 62 -17.14 -0.84 1.39
CA GLN A 62 -17.73 -1.60 0.29
C GLN A 62 -18.00 -0.69 -0.91
N SER A 63 -18.08 -1.30 -2.10
CA SER A 63 -18.43 -0.62 -3.34
C SER A 63 -19.89 -0.81 -3.66
N ILE A 64 -20.53 0.25 -4.11
CA ILE A 64 -21.96 0.26 -4.48
C ILE A 64 -22.17 1.12 -5.72
N GLN A 65 -23.05 0.67 -6.59
CA GLN A 65 -23.53 1.42 -7.74
C GLN A 65 -24.72 2.26 -7.34
N LEU A 66 -24.70 3.54 -7.70
CA LEU A 66 -25.77 4.47 -7.33
C LEU A 66 -25.87 5.65 -8.30
N VAL A 67 -27.00 6.35 -8.23
CA VAL A 67 -27.29 7.57 -8.99
C VAL A 67 -27.50 8.72 -8.01
N PRO A 68 -26.61 9.75 -7.98
CA PRO A 68 -26.82 10.95 -7.17
C PRO A 68 -28.03 11.75 -7.68
N LYS A 69 -28.91 12.14 -6.78
CA LYS A 69 -30.17 12.88 -7.13
C LYS A 69 -30.23 14.29 -6.61
N LYS A 70 -29.64 14.56 -5.44
CA LYS A 70 -29.76 15.89 -4.84
C LYS A 70 -28.56 16.17 -3.92
N TYR A 71 -27.96 17.35 -4.11
CA TYR A 71 -26.98 17.88 -3.17
C TYR A 71 -27.69 18.59 -2.01
N ASN A 72 -27.12 18.43 -0.81
CA ASN A 72 -27.50 19.20 0.37
C ASN A 72 -26.20 19.69 1.03
N PHE A 73 -25.88 20.96 0.80
CA PHE A 73 -24.70 21.64 1.32
C PHE A 73 -25.14 22.62 2.41
N PRO A 74 -25.04 22.24 3.69
CA PRO A 74 -25.48 23.10 4.77
C PRO A 74 -24.55 24.31 4.89
N ARG A 75 -25.12 25.48 5.12
CA ARG A 75 -24.37 26.73 5.36
C ARG A 75 -23.78 26.80 6.78
N ILE A 76 -24.17 25.88 7.64
CA ILE A 76 -23.73 25.83 9.04
C ILE A 76 -22.38 25.14 9.11
N ARG A 77 -21.41 25.80 9.72
CA ARG A 77 -20.06 25.27 9.95
C ARG A 77 -20.15 23.96 10.78
N ASN A 78 -19.32 23.00 10.44
CA ASN A 78 -19.25 21.67 11.07
C ASN A 78 -20.37 20.68 10.74
N LEU A 79 -21.35 21.03 9.92
CA LEU A 79 -22.26 20.02 9.37
C LEU A 79 -21.66 19.37 8.12
N PRO A 80 -21.77 18.04 7.97
CA PRO A 80 -21.27 17.35 6.80
C PRO A 80 -22.13 17.68 5.57
N ASN A 81 -21.48 17.78 4.41
CA ASN A 81 -22.15 17.81 3.14
C ASN A 81 -22.81 16.45 2.87
N ARG A 82 -24.01 16.47 2.31
CA ARG A 82 -24.79 15.27 2.02
C ARG A 82 -25.21 15.26 0.56
N VAL A 83 -25.14 14.09 -0.06
CA VAL A 83 -25.72 13.84 -1.37
C VAL A 83 -26.74 12.72 -1.23
N ASN A 84 -27.98 12.99 -1.60
CA ASN A 84 -29.01 11.96 -1.62
C ASN A 84 -28.89 11.20 -2.94
N CYS A 85 -28.80 9.89 -2.85
CA CYS A 85 -28.58 8.98 -3.97
C CYS A 85 -29.66 7.90 -3.99
N LEU A 86 -29.79 7.23 -5.13
CA LEU A 86 -30.59 6.02 -5.30
C LEU A 86 -29.69 4.88 -5.72
N SER A 87 -29.87 3.71 -5.12
CA SER A 87 -29.27 2.45 -5.55
C SER A 87 -30.38 1.41 -5.64
N SER A 88 -30.64 0.85 -6.82
CA SER A 88 -31.75 -0.07 -7.07
C SER A 88 -33.08 0.48 -6.48
N GLU A 89 -33.40 1.74 -6.78
CA GLU A 89 -34.60 2.48 -6.31
C GLU A 89 -34.66 2.78 -4.79
N LYS A 90 -33.75 2.25 -3.99
CA LYS A 90 -33.65 2.52 -2.56
C LYS A 90 -32.79 3.74 -2.27
N LYS A 91 -33.20 4.51 -1.26
CA LYS A 91 -32.50 5.74 -0.85
C LYS A 91 -31.27 5.42 -0.03
N ILE A 92 -30.14 6.02 -0.42
CA ILE A 92 -28.86 5.97 0.30
C ILE A 92 -28.25 7.37 0.32
N ASP A 93 -27.57 7.73 1.39
CA ASP A 93 -26.96 9.04 1.54
C ASP A 93 -25.42 8.93 1.44
N CYS A 94 -24.79 9.78 0.67
CA CYS A 94 -23.34 9.98 0.69
C CYS A 94 -23.01 11.17 1.60
N ILE A 95 -22.20 10.92 2.62
CA ILE A 95 -21.86 11.92 3.65
C ILE A 95 -20.39 12.31 3.49
N PHE A 96 -20.13 13.62 3.42
CA PHE A 96 -18.78 14.15 3.27
C PHE A 96 -18.42 15.06 4.44
N PHE A 97 -17.36 14.71 5.13
CA PHE A 97 -16.72 15.55 6.14
C PHE A 97 -15.56 16.29 5.51
N ASN A 98 -15.45 17.60 5.75
CA ASN A 98 -14.33 18.45 5.30
C ASN A 98 -14.04 18.39 3.78
N SER A 99 -15.07 18.27 2.94
CA SER A 99 -14.94 18.24 1.49
C SER A 99 -15.60 19.48 0.86
N PHE A 100 -14.96 20.04 -0.17
CA PHE A 100 -15.50 21.18 -0.91
C PHE A 100 -16.58 20.74 -1.88
N GLU A 101 -17.58 21.60 -2.09
CA GLU A 101 -18.71 21.34 -3.00
C GLU A 101 -18.26 20.99 -4.42
N GLY A 102 -17.27 21.70 -4.96
CA GLY A 102 -16.74 21.44 -6.31
C GLY A 102 -16.15 20.04 -6.47
N TYR A 103 -15.47 19.53 -5.42
CA TYR A 103 -14.98 18.16 -5.41
C TYR A 103 -16.14 17.16 -5.39
N ILE A 104 -17.14 17.40 -4.54
CA ILE A 104 -18.31 16.51 -4.42
C ILE A 104 -19.07 16.43 -5.75
N LYS A 105 -19.33 17.59 -6.38
CA LYS A 105 -20.00 17.66 -7.69
C LYS A 105 -19.22 16.92 -8.79
N LYS A 106 -17.87 16.94 -8.70
CA LYS A 106 -17.00 16.23 -9.66
C LYS A 106 -17.09 14.71 -9.53
N ILE A 107 -17.14 14.20 -8.30
CA ILE A 107 -17.12 12.73 -8.06
C ILE A 107 -18.53 12.13 -8.03
N LEU A 108 -19.55 12.93 -7.75
CA LEU A 108 -20.96 12.53 -7.71
C LEU A 108 -21.79 13.43 -8.62
N PRO A 109 -21.64 13.36 -9.95
CA PRO A 109 -22.49 14.13 -10.87
C PRO A 109 -23.94 13.68 -10.76
N LEU A 110 -24.89 14.63 -10.80
CA LEU A 110 -26.32 14.31 -10.69
C LEU A 110 -26.77 13.49 -11.90
N ASP A 111 -27.73 12.61 -11.64
CA ASP A 111 -28.40 11.77 -12.62
C ASP A 111 -27.53 10.89 -13.50
N GLN A 112 -26.28 10.69 -13.09
CA GLN A 112 -25.36 9.73 -13.70
C GLN A 112 -25.19 8.52 -12.81
N GLU A 113 -25.18 7.35 -13.41
CA GLU A 113 -24.89 6.11 -12.70
C GLU A 113 -23.38 5.98 -12.50
N ILE A 114 -22.98 5.79 -11.26
CA ILE A 114 -21.58 5.72 -10.87
C ILE A 114 -21.34 4.63 -9.82
N ILE A 115 -20.13 4.09 -9.81
CA ILE A 115 -19.68 3.17 -8.76
C ILE A 115 -18.79 3.94 -7.79
N ILE A 116 -19.13 3.88 -6.53
CA ILE A 116 -18.35 4.46 -5.44
C ILE A 116 -18.00 3.41 -4.41
N TYR A 117 -16.97 3.68 -3.63
CA TYR A 117 -16.65 2.91 -2.44
C TYR A 117 -16.46 3.82 -1.23
N GLY A 118 -16.80 3.31 -0.06
CA GLY A 118 -16.64 4.04 1.19
C GLY A 118 -17.11 3.24 2.39
N LYS A 119 -16.89 3.80 3.57
CA LYS A 119 -17.31 3.14 4.81
C LYS A 119 -18.82 3.20 4.96
N VAL A 120 -19.42 2.03 5.11
CA VAL A 120 -20.88 1.88 5.28
C VAL A 120 -21.26 2.26 6.71
N GLY A 121 -22.25 3.12 6.83
CA GLY A 121 -22.91 3.48 8.08
C GLY A 121 -24.41 3.31 7.98
N PHE A 122 -25.10 3.45 9.12
CA PHE A 122 -26.56 3.47 9.17
C PHE A 122 -27.02 4.54 10.14
N TYR A 123 -27.88 5.43 9.68
CA TYR A 123 -28.35 6.53 10.50
C TYR A 123 -29.80 6.93 10.14
N LYS A 124 -30.67 7.09 11.14
CA LYS A 124 -32.09 7.46 10.98
C LYS A 124 -32.82 6.58 9.95
N GLY A 125 -32.59 5.25 10.01
CA GLY A 125 -33.29 4.29 9.16
C GLY A 125 -32.77 4.20 7.73
N LYS A 126 -31.59 4.80 7.42
CA LYS A 126 -31.02 4.80 6.06
C LYS A 126 -29.56 4.41 6.09
N TYR A 127 -29.14 3.67 5.07
CA TYR A 127 -27.73 3.46 4.81
C TYR A 127 -27.06 4.76 4.37
N GLN A 128 -25.81 4.93 4.75
CA GLN A 128 -24.96 6.03 4.31
C GLN A 128 -23.55 5.55 4.03
N ILE A 129 -22.94 6.16 3.02
CA ILE A 129 -21.53 5.96 2.69
C ILE A 129 -20.76 7.20 3.12
N THR A 130 -19.79 7.01 3.99
CA THR A 130 -18.99 8.11 4.56
C THR A 130 -17.74 8.37 3.72
N ASN A 131 -17.54 9.64 3.34
CA ASN A 131 -16.42 10.11 2.52
C ASN A 131 -16.18 9.19 1.31
N PRO A 132 -17.22 8.93 0.48
CA PRO A 132 -17.07 8.04 -0.65
C PRO A 132 -16.03 8.53 -1.64
N LYS A 133 -15.45 7.58 -2.35
CA LYS A 133 -14.55 7.85 -3.47
C LYS A 133 -15.10 7.17 -4.71
N LEU A 134 -14.86 7.79 -5.86
CA LEU A 134 -15.19 7.19 -7.15
C LEU A 134 -14.27 5.99 -7.39
N VAL A 135 -14.83 4.90 -7.86
CA VAL A 135 -14.06 3.76 -8.34
C VAL A 135 -13.45 4.15 -9.68
N SER A 136 -12.13 3.98 -9.79
CA SER A 136 -11.41 4.25 -11.03
C SER A 136 -11.33 2.99 -11.87
N GLU A 137 -11.64 3.10 -13.14
CA GLU A 137 -11.33 2.09 -14.14
C GLU A 137 -9.84 2.17 -14.50
N THR A 138 -9.24 1.04 -14.85
CA THR A 138 -7.92 0.98 -15.47
C THR A 138 -8.02 1.40 -16.94
N GLU A 139 -6.87 1.60 -17.59
CA GLU A 139 -6.82 1.88 -19.06
C GLU A 139 -7.52 0.77 -19.87
N ASP A 140 -7.59 -0.44 -19.33
CA ASP A 140 -8.26 -1.62 -19.95
C ASP A 140 -9.73 -1.77 -19.54
N GLY A 141 -10.34 -0.75 -18.92
CA GLY A 141 -11.75 -0.77 -18.50
C GLY A 141 -12.06 -1.65 -17.28
N ASN A 142 -11.05 -2.24 -16.65
CA ASN A 142 -11.22 -3.07 -15.46
C ASN A 142 -11.20 -2.21 -14.18
N ILE A 143 -12.04 -2.58 -13.22
CA ILE A 143 -12.03 -1.95 -11.90
C ILE A 143 -10.88 -2.52 -11.07
N LYS A 144 -9.98 -1.64 -10.62
CA LYS A 144 -8.80 -2.05 -9.85
C LYS A 144 -9.07 -1.96 -8.37
N ASP A 145 -8.90 -3.07 -7.69
CA ASP A 145 -8.95 -3.11 -6.23
C ASP A 145 -7.85 -2.25 -5.60
N ILE A 146 -8.11 -1.74 -4.41
CA ILE A 146 -7.25 -0.75 -3.77
C ILE A 146 -6.61 -1.34 -2.53
N ASN A 147 -5.30 -1.44 -2.55
CA ASN A 147 -4.54 -1.81 -1.37
C ASN A 147 -4.57 -0.71 -0.31
N THR A 148 -4.76 -1.11 0.93
CA THR A 148 -4.64 -0.24 2.09
C THR A 148 -3.34 -0.53 2.83
N TYR A 149 -2.69 0.54 3.27
CA TYR A 149 -1.41 0.47 3.97
C TYR A 149 -1.52 1.13 5.34
N SER A 150 -0.62 0.77 6.26
CA SER A 150 -0.45 1.53 7.50
C SER A 150 0.11 2.91 7.18
N LEU A 151 -0.74 3.93 7.14
CA LEU A 151 -0.38 5.28 6.73
C LEU A 151 -0.22 6.21 7.94
N THR A 152 0.55 7.29 7.77
CA THR A 152 0.59 8.42 8.70
C THR A 152 -0.38 9.50 8.28
N GLU A 153 -0.77 10.36 9.21
CA GLU A 153 -1.60 11.53 8.92
C GLU A 153 -1.00 12.37 7.76
N GLY A 154 -1.83 12.71 6.80
CA GLY A 154 -1.46 13.46 5.60
C GLY A 154 -0.98 12.61 4.41
N LEU A 155 -0.65 11.32 4.60
CA LEU A 155 -0.34 10.39 3.52
C LEU A 155 -1.60 9.59 3.18
N THR A 156 -2.12 9.75 1.97
CA THR A 156 -3.33 9.05 1.52
C THR A 156 -3.00 7.73 0.84
N ALA A 157 -3.91 6.74 0.95
CA ALA A 157 -3.79 5.46 0.24
C ALA A 157 -3.64 5.65 -1.28
N SER A 158 -4.37 6.59 -1.87
CA SER A 158 -4.26 6.90 -3.30
C SER A 158 -2.85 7.35 -3.69
N LYS A 159 -2.23 8.25 -2.91
CA LYS A 159 -0.83 8.65 -3.18
C LYS A 159 0.14 7.50 -3.02
N TYR A 160 -0.07 6.66 -2.01
CA TYR A 160 0.78 5.51 -1.75
C TYR A 160 0.71 4.52 -2.92
N ASN A 161 -0.49 4.08 -3.30
CA ASN A 161 -0.71 3.16 -4.43
C ASN A 161 -0.13 3.72 -5.74
N LYS A 162 -0.38 5.00 -6.02
CA LYS A 162 0.18 5.66 -7.21
C LYS A 162 1.71 5.67 -7.21
N THR A 163 2.33 5.81 -6.04
CA THR A 163 3.80 5.74 -5.92
C THR A 163 4.31 4.33 -6.20
N ILE A 164 3.66 3.30 -5.67
CA ILE A 164 3.98 1.89 -5.97
C ILE A 164 3.87 1.60 -7.47
N GLU A 165 2.81 2.08 -8.14
CA GLU A 165 2.63 1.92 -9.57
C GLU A 165 3.77 2.55 -10.39
N ILE A 166 4.19 3.76 -10.02
CA ILE A 166 5.33 4.44 -10.68
C ILE A 166 6.61 3.61 -10.50
N ILE A 167 6.83 3.06 -9.31
CA ILE A 167 7.99 2.21 -9.03
C ILE A 167 7.93 0.96 -9.91
N PHE A 168 6.81 0.25 -9.93
CA PHE A 168 6.67 -0.98 -10.71
C PHE A 168 6.82 -0.80 -12.21
N LYS A 169 6.45 0.38 -12.74
CA LYS A 169 6.68 0.72 -14.16
C LYS A 169 8.16 0.89 -14.51
N ASN A 170 8.99 1.30 -13.55
CA ASN A 170 10.40 1.63 -13.76
C ASN A 170 11.36 0.66 -13.07
N MET A 171 10.84 -0.34 -12.36
CA MET A 171 11.62 -1.26 -11.56
C MET A 171 12.42 -2.21 -12.45
N PRO A 172 13.77 -2.23 -12.35
CA PRO A 172 14.60 -3.17 -13.07
C PRO A 172 14.39 -4.58 -12.54
N VAL A 173 14.54 -5.58 -13.40
CA VAL A 173 14.54 -6.99 -13.00
C VAL A 173 15.93 -7.33 -12.45
N LEU A 174 15.97 -7.75 -11.19
CA LEU A 174 17.22 -8.18 -10.56
C LEU A 174 17.64 -9.56 -11.06
N LYS A 175 18.95 -9.72 -11.25
CA LYS A 175 19.52 -11.04 -11.50
C LYS A 175 19.27 -11.94 -10.29
N GLU A 176 18.83 -13.16 -10.52
CA GLU A 176 18.60 -14.13 -9.45
C GLU A 176 19.90 -14.47 -8.71
N TRP A 177 19.83 -14.52 -7.38
CA TRP A 177 20.98 -14.78 -6.49
C TRP A 177 20.96 -16.16 -5.84
N HIS A 178 19.86 -16.89 -5.98
CA HIS A 178 19.78 -18.27 -5.50
C HIS A 178 20.13 -19.28 -6.60
N ASN A 179 20.59 -20.45 -6.18
CA ASN A 179 20.81 -21.57 -7.08
C ASN A 179 19.48 -22.24 -7.48
N ALA A 180 19.53 -23.11 -8.47
CA ALA A 180 18.34 -23.78 -9.02
C ALA A 180 17.61 -24.65 -7.97
N GLU A 181 18.33 -25.25 -7.02
CA GLU A 181 17.75 -26.09 -5.97
C GLU A 181 16.82 -25.27 -5.06
N ILE A 182 17.29 -24.10 -4.61
CA ILE A 182 16.51 -23.18 -3.78
C ILE A 182 15.32 -22.63 -4.58
N LEU A 183 15.53 -22.27 -5.85
CA LEU A 183 14.45 -21.75 -6.70
C LEU A 183 13.35 -22.79 -6.93
N ASN A 184 13.71 -24.04 -7.18
CA ASN A 184 12.75 -25.13 -7.35
C ASN A 184 11.89 -25.33 -6.08
N TYR A 185 12.44 -25.13 -4.88
CA TYR A 185 11.67 -25.19 -3.64
C TYR A 185 10.55 -24.16 -3.57
N PHE A 186 10.69 -23.05 -4.27
CA PHE A 186 9.68 -21.97 -4.39
C PHE A 186 9.00 -21.97 -5.76
N ASN A 187 8.92 -23.09 -6.45
CA ASN A 187 8.33 -23.20 -7.79
C ASN A 187 8.89 -22.18 -8.81
N ASN A 188 10.18 -21.90 -8.71
CA ASN A 188 10.91 -20.95 -9.55
C ASN A 188 10.37 -19.51 -9.53
N VAL A 189 9.71 -19.11 -8.46
CA VAL A 189 9.21 -17.74 -8.28
C VAL A 189 10.39 -16.78 -8.07
N SER A 190 10.48 -15.74 -8.90
CA SER A 190 11.49 -14.70 -8.76
C SER A 190 11.15 -13.70 -7.65
N TRP A 191 12.17 -12.96 -7.18
CA TRP A 191 11.96 -11.89 -6.21
C TRP A 191 11.05 -10.79 -6.78
N ASP A 192 11.24 -10.40 -8.02
CA ASP A 192 10.41 -9.40 -8.72
C ASP A 192 8.93 -9.81 -8.75
N GLN A 193 8.64 -11.05 -9.15
CA GLN A 193 7.29 -11.60 -9.11
C GLN A 193 6.70 -11.58 -7.70
N SER A 194 7.50 -11.95 -6.70
CA SER A 194 7.07 -11.97 -5.31
C SER A 194 6.70 -10.57 -4.79
N ILE A 195 7.54 -9.57 -5.01
CA ILE A 195 7.27 -8.19 -4.61
C ILE A 195 6.01 -7.65 -5.31
N ARG A 196 5.83 -7.91 -6.59
CA ARG A 196 4.61 -7.48 -7.31
C ARG A 196 3.37 -8.16 -6.76
N LYS A 197 3.46 -9.45 -6.44
CA LYS A 197 2.33 -10.22 -5.92
C LYS A 197 1.86 -9.76 -4.54
N ILE A 198 2.74 -9.46 -3.61
CA ILE A 198 2.33 -8.95 -2.28
C ILE A 198 1.61 -7.58 -2.36
N HIS A 199 1.80 -6.84 -3.45
CA HIS A 199 1.10 -5.57 -3.70
C HIS A 199 -0.10 -5.70 -4.65
N SER A 200 -0.43 -6.88 -5.15
CA SER A 200 -1.53 -7.09 -6.09
C SER A 200 -2.58 -8.09 -5.63
N GLU A 201 -2.23 -9.04 -4.79
CA GLU A 201 -3.15 -10.09 -4.32
C GLU A 201 -3.76 -9.81 -2.94
N GLU A 202 -4.80 -10.55 -2.62
CA GLU A 202 -5.41 -10.54 -1.29
C GLU A 202 -4.47 -11.18 -0.27
N ILE A 203 -4.41 -10.60 0.93
CA ILE A 203 -3.52 -11.08 2.00
C ILE A 203 -3.83 -12.52 2.38
N GLU A 204 -5.09 -12.91 2.37
CA GLU A 204 -5.55 -14.27 2.68
C GLU A 204 -4.98 -15.30 1.71
N ASN A 205 -4.89 -14.97 0.42
CA ASN A 205 -4.30 -15.81 -0.62
C ASN A 205 -2.76 -15.85 -0.54
N LEU A 206 -2.14 -14.83 0.07
CA LEU A 206 -0.70 -14.73 0.18
C LEU A 206 -0.10 -15.55 1.31
N GLN A 207 -0.83 -15.82 2.40
CA GLN A 207 -0.28 -16.42 3.62
C GLN A 207 0.47 -17.74 3.39
N ASN A 208 0.01 -18.56 2.44
CA ASN A 208 0.64 -19.84 2.09
C ASN A 208 1.25 -19.84 0.68
N SER A 209 1.39 -18.66 0.05
CA SER A 209 1.91 -18.57 -1.31
C SER A 209 3.42 -18.69 -1.35
N ASP A 210 3.97 -19.27 -2.42
CA ASP A 210 5.40 -19.34 -2.65
C ASP A 210 6.02 -17.94 -2.80
N TYR A 211 5.24 -16.95 -3.24
CA TYR A 211 5.67 -15.55 -3.31
C TYR A 211 6.06 -15.00 -1.94
N LEU A 212 5.19 -15.14 -0.94
CA LEU A 212 5.47 -14.66 0.42
C LEU A 212 6.56 -15.51 1.09
N ARG A 213 6.51 -16.83 0.92
CA ARG A 213 7.54 -17.75 1.46
C ARG A 213 8.91 -17.41 0.91
N ARG A 214 9.02 -17.07 -0.38
CA ARG A 214 10.27 -16.64 -1.01
C ARG A 214 10.83 -15.38 -0.36
N LEU A 215 10.01 -14.34 -0.16
CA LEU A 215 10.44 -13.08 0.46
C LEU A 215 10.85 -13.27 1.92
N ILE A 216 10.11 -14.06 2.69
CA ILE A 216 10.45 -14.41 4.08
C ILE A 216 11.80 -15.14 4.12
N PHE A 217 12.04 -16.07 3.21
CA PHE A 217 13.29 -16.78 3.11
C PHE A 217 14.46 -15.83 2.82
N ASP A 218 14.30 -14.92 1.85
CA ASP A 218 15.32 -13.91 1.53
C ASP A 218 15.65 -13.01 2.72
N GLU A 219 14.64 -12.58 3.49
CA GLU A 219 14.83 -11.78 4.68
C GLU A 219 15.60 -12.54 5.77
N ILE A 220 15.22 -13.79 6.04
CA ILE A 220 15.90 -14.65 7.03
C ILE A 220 17.35 -14.88 6.64
N ILE A 221 17.63 -15.24 5.38
CA ILE A 221 18.98 -15.45 4.87
C ILE A 221 19.81 -14.17 4.97
N SER A 222 19.26 -13.04 4.57
CA SER A 222 19.94 -11.74 4.66
C SER A 222 20.32 -11.40 6.09
N ASN A 223 19.40 -11.57 7.04
CA ASN A 223 19.67 -11.35 8.47
C ASN A 223 20.72 -12.31 9.02
N PHE A 224 20.69 -13.57 8.59
CA PHE A 224 21.69 -14.57 8.95
C PHE A 224 23.08 -14.20 8.42
N LEU A 225 23.19 -13.80 7.15
CA LEU A 225 24.45 -13.36 6.53
C LEU A 225 25.03 -12.14 7.24
N ILE A 226 24.22 -11.11 7.50
CA ILE A 226 24.63 -9.90 8.23
C ILE A 226 25.16 -10.27 9.62
N SER A 227 24.47 -11.15 10.33
CA SER A 227 24.87 -11.61 11.66
C SER A 227 26.15 -12.42 11.61
N SER A 228 26.34 -13.26 10.60
CA SER A 228 27.56 -14.01 10.36
C SER A 228 28.76 -13.10 10.09
N GLU A 229 28.60 -12.12 9.23
CA GLU A 229 29.63 -11.12 8.93
C GLU A 229 30.02 -10.29 10.17
N LYS A 230 29.05 -9.85 10.95
CA LYS A 230 29.32 -9.16 12.23
C LYS A 230 30.14 -10.03 13.18
N ARG A 231 29.78 -11.31 13.33
CA ARG A 231 30.55 -12.28 14.16
C ARG A 231 31.96 -12.45 13.65
N LYS A 232 32.18 -12.59 12.33
CA LYS A 232 33.53 -12.68 11.73
C LYS A 232 34.37 -11.43 12.04
N LYS A 233 33.77 -10.21 11.88
CA LYS A 233 34.46 -8.96 12.20
C LYS A 233 34.86 -8.88 13.67
N ILE A 234 33.96 -9.22 14.59
CA ILE A 234 34.25 -9.25 16.04
C ILE A 234 35.36 -10.22 16.38
N LYS A 235 35.36 -11.44 15.80
CA LYS A 235 36.45 -12.44 15.99
C LYS A 235 37.81 -11.90 15.54
N LYS A 236 37.84 -11.21 14.36
CA LYS A 236 39.08 -10.58 13.86
C LYS A 236 39.62 -9.51 14.82
N ILE A 237 38.70 -8.63 15.32
CA ILE A 237 39.08 -7.57 16.28
C ILE A 237 39.63 -8.18 17.58
N LYS A 238 38.93 -9.19 18.13
CA LYS A 238 39.41 -9.88 19.36
C LYS A 238 40.77 -10.55 19.16
N LYS A 239 41.00 -11.18 18.01
CA LYS A 239 42.32 -11.80 17.68
C LYS A 239 43.40 -10.73 17.60
N LYS A 240 43.15 -9.60 16.93
CA LYS A 240 44.12 -8.49 16.85
C LYS A 240 44.43 -7.89 18.23
N LYS A 241 43.42 -7.70 19.09
CA LYS A 241 43.60 -7.20 20.45
C LYS A 241 44.45 -8.14 21.31
N ARG A 242 44.19 -9.47 21.23
CA ARG A 242 45.00 -10.49 21.93
C ARG A 242 46.46 -10.47 21.45
N PHE A 243 46.69 -10.36 20.15
CA PHE A 243 48.03 -10.29 19.57
C PHE A 243 48.81 -9.07 20.05
N LEU A 244 48.17 -7.88 20.09
CA LEU A 244 48.79 -6.67 20.62
C LEU A 244 49.12 -6.79 22.11
N ILE A 245 48.26 -7.39 22.92
CA ILE A 245 48.54 -7.62 24.35
C ILE A 245 49.74 -8.58 24.52
N GLN A 246 49.83 -9.64 23.71
CA GLN A 246 50.96 -10.58 23.76
C GLN A 246 52.29 -9.92 23.38
N ILE A 247 52.29 -9.00 22.42
CA ILE A 247 53.50 -8.24 22.05
C ILE A 247 53.90 -7.30 23.21
N PHE A 248 52.91 -6.62 23.81
CA PHE A 248 53.18 -5.71 24.93
C PHE A 248 53.79 -6.44 26.14
N VAL A 249 53.23 -7.61 26.50
CA VAL A 249 53.68 -8.41 27.65
C VAL A 249 55.05 -9.09 27.39
N LYS A 250 55.47 -9.31 26.15
CA LYS A 250 56.78 -9.86 25.82
C LYS A 250 57.91 -8.81 25.80
N ASN A 251 57.58 -7.53 25.81
CA ASN A 251 58.55 -6.44 25.78
C ASN A 251 58.67 -5.68 27.12
N ILE A 252 58.08 -6.24 28.19
CA ILE A 252 58.30 -5.89 29.60
C ILE A 252 59.13 -7.00 30.25
#